data_e1104e8a72deb099f4bf2e9b59a94009
#
_entry.id   e1104e8a72deb099f4bf2e9b59a94009
#
_cell.length_a   1.000
_cell.length_b   1.000
_cell.length_c   1.000
_cell.angle_alpha   90.00
_cell.angle_beta   90.00
_cell.angle_gamma   90.00
#
_symmetry.space_group_name_H-M   'P 1'
#
loop_
_entity.id
_entity.type
_entity.pdbx_description
1 polymer ?
#
loop_
_entity_poly.entity_id
_entity_poly.type
_entity_poly.pdbx_seq_one_letter_code
_entity_poly.pdbx_strand_id
1 'polypeptide(L)'
;MRTDVLIIGSGLTGIVAADEIIRNSTLEVVQLSSGSGASPFIHGFCIPVGEEDSEELFYEDSMRSGYYQSDSKLVHRLCMNSKELLDYFIDLGLELDRNEEGVNLLHALGSTVPRIAGIQNSTGPAMMKRLQERLKKSKRYTKVSDQRALELIREGGRVIGAKCYDATEDAFYPIYAKTVILATGGFGRIFPESTNSQDIGGDGMAMAYLAGATLTDMEFIQFEPSAAVWPPQVAGKGIVTTMFYDGAVLRGKNGERFMLDYSEAGECVPKDVQSKCIYDEMRKTGTTPHGGVWFDATKVSEEKWQGAYNPYLRRYLACGIDLRKEPVEIAPAAHTTCGGVKIDENCLTDVPGLIVCGEAAGGLHGANRLGGNAGLETMVFGKIAGKTTMAEVAKNETALDKTANGQNVSGQTEYIPNAPADVDISAFRAKLQKVMRDSLNVIRKKESLERGIYTVTNMIKELGNYQNCYEKHRMYNDLLTACITMVSALERSSSVGCHCREDAIEEIGTYRVEIKKNGECMDVHRKPI
;
A
#
# COMPACT_ATOMS: atom_id res chain seq x y z
N MET A 1 -3.28 13.68 25.02
CA MET A 1 -1.82 13.82 24.78
C MET A 1 -1.57 14.95 23.78
N ARG A 2 -0.42 15.65 23.86
CA ARG A 2 -0.02 16.69 22.88
C ARG A 2 1.41 16.44 22.41
N THR A 3 1.70 16.79 21.16
CA THR A 3 3.03 16.65 20.51
C THR A 3 3.17 17.71 19.40
N ASP A 4 4.36 17.90 18.86
CA ASP A 4 4.52 18.73 17.66
C ASP A 4 4.04 17.96 16.41
N VAL A 5 4.40 16.68 16.30
CA VAL A 5 4.08 15.83 15.14
C VAL A 5 3.47 14.51 15.61
N LEU A 6 2.32 14.17 15.05
CA LEU A 6 1.70 12.86 15.18
C LEU A 6 1.90 12.07 13.88
N ILE A 7 2.56 10.92 13.95
CA ILE A 7 2.69 9.98 12.83
C ILE A 7 1.75 8.80 13.06
N ILE A 8 0.80 8.59 12.13
CA ILE A 8 -0.13 7.47 12.17
C ILE A 8 0.38 6.39 11.22
N GLY A 9 0.90 5.32 11.81
CA GLY A 9 1.50 4.19 11.10
C GLY A 9 2.99 4.03 11.39
N SER A 10 3.39 2.79 11.66
CA SER A 10 4.76 2.39 12.02
C SER A 10 5.42 1.47 10.98
N GLY A 11 4.90 1.50 9.75
CA GLY A 11 5.57 0.96 8.58
C GLY A 11 6.83 1.77 8.21
N LEU A 12 7.57 1.31 7.22
CA LEU A 12 8.86 1.91 6.85
C LEU A 12 8.73 3.41 6.52
N THR A 13 7.68 3.83 5.80
CA THR A 13 7.45 5.24 5.48
C THR A 13 7.37 6.14 6.71
N GLY A 14 6.54 5.75 7.70
CA GLY A 14 6.38 6.52 8.94
C GLY A 14 7.65 6.56 9.78
N ILE A 15 8.42 5.46 9.80
CA ILE A 15 9.70 5.39 10.53
C ILE A 15 10.77 6.26 9.85
N VAL A 16 10.82 6.29 8.51
CA VAL A 16 11.74 7.17 7.75
C VAL A 16 11.38 8.63 7.96
N ALA A 17 10.08 8.99 7.96
CA ALA A 17 9.64 10.35 8.25
C ALA A 17 10.02 10.77 9.69
N ALA A 18 9.86 9.87 10.67
CA ALA A 18 10.29 10.13 12.05
C ALA A 18 11.81 10.35 12.16
N ASP A 19 12.61 9.50 11.48
CA ASP A 19 14.08 9.64 11.45
C ASP A 19 14.52 10.98 10.86
N GLU A 20 13.91 11.39 9.75
CA GLU A 20 14.20 12.68 9.10
C GLU A 20 13.91 13.88 10.03
N ILE A 21 12.75 13.84 10.73
CA ILE A 21 12.37 14.92 11.67
C ILE A 21 13.30 14.94 12.89
N ILE A 22 13.56 13.79 13.51
CA ILE A 22 14.37 13.70 14.73
C ILE A 22 15.82 14.10 14.49
N ARG A 23 16.36 13.83 13.31
CA ARG A 23 17.74 14.21 12.95
C ARG A 23 17.91 15.68 12.65
N ASN A 24 16.90 16.32 12.07
CA ASN A 24 17.04 17.64 11.46
C ASN A 24 16.19 18.73 12.15
N SER A 25 15.57 18.45 13.29
CA SER A 25 14.79 19.43 14.05
C SER A 25 14.84 19.19 15.55
N THR A 26 14.18 20.05 16.32
CA THR A 26 13.98 19.92 17.76
C THR A 26 12.58 19.43 18.12
N LEU A 27 11.74 19.08 17.11
CA LEU A 27 10.35 18.73 17.29
C LEU A 27 10.17 17.41 18.06
N GLU A 28 9.10 17.35 18.83
CA GLU A 28 8.64 16.13 19.50
C GLU A 28 7.74 15.34 18.55
N VAL A 29 7.99 14.03 18.45
CA VAL A 29 7.27 13.10 17.55
C VAL A 29 6.64 12.00 18.37
N VAL A 30 5.33 11.85 18.23
CA VAL A 30 4.58 10.66 18.67
C VAL A 30 4.22 9.83 17.43
N GLN A 31 4.58 8.55 17.45
CA GLN A 31 4.26 7.60 16.38
C GLN A 31 3.37 6.48 16.90
N LEU A 32 2.18 6.35 16.29
CA LEU A 32 1.24 5.27 16.60
C LEU A 32 1.58 3.99 15.83
N SER A 33 1.50 2.86 16.50
CA SER A 33 1.77 1.53 15.96
C SER A 33 0.67 0.56 16.36
N SER A 34 -0.05 0.05 15.37
CA SER A 34 -1.02 -1.05 15.55
C SER A 34 -0.59 -2.33 14.82
N GLY A 35 0.64 -2.35 14.26
CA GLY A 35 1.20 -3.45 13.48
C GLY A 35 2.40 -2.98 12.65
N SER A 36 2.98 -3.88 11.89
CA SER A 36 4.14 -3.59 11.02
C SER A 36 3.77 -3.30 9.57
N GLY A 37 2.51 -3.49 9.21
CA GLY A 37 2.02 -3.32 7.85
C GLY A 37 2.67 -4.27 6.84
N ALA A 38 2.84 -3.79 5.60
CA ALA A 38 3.50 -4.53 4.52
C ALA A 38 5.03 -4.39 4.52
N SER A 39 5.59 -3.50 5.33
CA SER A 39 7.04 -3.20 5.33
C SER A 39 7.95 -4.41 5.58
N PRO A 40 7.60 -5.41 6.42
CA PRO A 40 8.39 -6.64 6.57
C PRO A 40 8.50 -7.48 5.30
N PHE A 41 7.63 -7.26 4.30
CA PHE A 41 7.61 -7.99 3.03
C PHE A 41 8.34 -7.24 1.90
N ILE A 42 8.98 -6.10 2.19
CA ILE A 42 9.80 -5.38 1.21
C ILE A 42 11.11 -6.15 1.02
N HIS A 43 11.26 -6.77 -0.16
CA HIS A 43 12.46 -7.53 -0.53
C HIS A 43 13.55 -6.63 -1.09
N GLY A 44 13.19 -5.61 -1.86
CA GLY A 44 14.11 -4.67 -2.48
C GLY A 44 13.40 -3.40 -2.97
N PHE A 45 14.16 -2.53 -3.61
CA PHE A 45 13.71 -1.25 -4.14
C PHE A 45 14.44 -0.92 -5.44
N CYS A 46 13.79 -0.19 -6.33
CA CYS A 46 14.42 0.27 -7.57
C CYS A 46 15.47 1.33 -7.29
N ILE A 47 16.63 1.19 -7.95
CA ILE A 47 17.68 2.21 -7.95
C ILE A 47 18.45 2.14 -9.28
N PRO A 48 18.61 3.27 -10.03
CA PRO A 48 19.25 3.30 -11.33
C PRO A 48 20.77 3.44 -11.20
N VAL A 49 21.46 2.34 -10.83
CA VAL A 49 22.91 2.29 -10.63
C VAL A 49 23.62 1.32 -11.59
N GLY A 50 22.88 0.62 -12.47
CA GLY A 50 23.43 -0.18 -13.54
C GLY A 50 24.10 0.68 -14.61
N GLU A 51 25.08 0.13 -15.37
CA GLU A 51 25.80 0.87 -16.41
C GLU A 51 24.90 1.37 -17.55
N GLU A 52 23.84 0.63 -17.86
CA GLU A 52 22.86 0.97 -18.91
C GLU A 52 21.63 1.70 -18.36
N ASP A 53 21.61 2.09 -17.07
CA ASP A 53 20.46 2.69 -16.41
C ASP A 53 20.68 4.19 -16.08
N SER A 54 19.59 4.93 -16.05
CA SER A 54 19.58 6.34 -15.63
C SER A 54 18.28 6.68 -14.91
N GLU A 55 18.25 7.84 -14.24
CA GLU A 55 17.04 8.36 -13.64
C GLU A 55 15.95 8.65 -14.68
N GLU A 56 16.33 9.07 -15.89
CA GLU A 56 15.43 9.34 -17.01
C GLU A 56 14.83 8.05 -17.55
N LEU A 57 15.64 7.00 -17.75
CA LEU A 57 15.15 5.67 -18.17
C LEU A 57 14.23 5.07 -17.10
N PHE A 58 14.60 5.24 -15.84
CA PHE A 58 13.76 4.81 -14.71
C PHE A 58 12.43 5.58 -14.64
N TYR A 59 12.46 6.89 -14.91
CA TYR A 59 11.24 7.70 -15.01
C TYR A 59 10.33 7.19 -16.12
N GLU A 60 10.87 6.96 -17.32
CA GLU A 60 10.11 6.47 -18.46
C GLU A 60 9.52 5.06 -18.22
N ASP A 61 10.29 4.15 -17.63
CA ASP A 61 9.80 2.83 -17.22
C ASP A 61 8.65 2.92 -16.22
N SER A 62 8.75 3.83 -15.24
CA SER A 62 7.72 4.04 -14.22
C SER A 62 6.44 4.63 -14.83
N MET A 63 6.55 5.64 -15.71
CA MET A 63 5.42 6.24 -16.41
C MET A 63 4.73 5.23 -17.33
N ARG A 64 5.52 4.46 -18.11
CA ARG A 64 5.01 3.42 -19.01
C ARG A 64 4.30 2.30 -18.22
N SER A 65 4.90 1.84 -17.12
CA SER A 65 4.28 0.84 -16.23
C SER A 65 2.95 1.33 -15.65
N GLY A 66 2.87 2.62 -15.30
CA GLY A 66 1.65 3.28 -14.85
C GLY A 66 0.64 3.60 -15.95
N TYR A 67 0.90 3.18 -17.19
CA TYR A 67 0.07 3.49 -18.37
C TYR A 67 -0.11 5.00 -18.58
N TYR A 68 0.89 5.81 -18.19
CA TYR A 68 0.84 7.28 -18.23
C TYR A 68 -0.37 7.88 -17.47
N GLN A 69 -0.92 7.13 -16.51
CA GLN A 69 -1.95 7.60 -15.56
C GLN A 69 -1.33 8.20 -14.28
N SER A 70 -0.01 8.04 -14.11
CA SER A 70 0.73 8.55 -12.96
C SER A 70 0.83 10.09 -12.97
N ASP A 71 1.01 10.69 -11.81
CA ASP A 71 1.44 12.09 -11.71
C ASP A 71 2.91 12.22 -12.08
N SER A 72 3.19 12.89 -13.19
CA SER A 72 4.55 13.07 -13.69
C SER A 72 5.50 13.72 -12.68
N LYS A 73 5.00 14.64 -11.84
CA LYS A 73 5.81 15.30 -10.80
C LYS A 73 6.15 14.33 -9.67
N LEU A 74 5.20 13.47 -9.26
CA LEU A 74 5.44 12.46 -8.24
C LEU A 74 6.44 11.42 -8.73
N VAL A 75 6.28 10.92 -9.97
CA VAL A 75 7.22 9.96 -10.57
C VAL A 75 8.61 10.57 -10.72
N HIS A 76 8.71 11.81 -11.21
CA HIS A 76 9.96 12.53 -11.30
C HIS A 76 10.63 12.64 -9.91
N ARG A 77 9.85 13.01 -8.88
CA ARG A 77 10.34 13.10 -7.51
C ARG A 77 10.88 11.76 -6.99
N LEU A 78 10.16 10.66 -7.28
CA LEU A 78 10.60 9.31 -6.92
C LEU A 78 11.95 8.96 -7.56
N CYS A 79 12.05 9.12 -8.88
CA CYS A 79 13.22 8.68 -9.65
C CYS A 79 14.46 9.54 -9.35
N MET A 80 14.33 10.86 -9.36
CA MET A 80 15.46 11.78 -9.13
C MET A 80 16.02 11.75 -7.71
N ASN A 81 15.24 11.31 -6.71
CA ASN A 81 15.72 11.17 -5.33
C ASN A 81 16.14 9.71 -4.98
N SER A 82 16.10 8.79 -5.93
CA SER A 82 16.39 7.37 -5.67
C SER A 82 17.86 7.12 -5.30
N LYS A 83 18.81 7.77 -5.95
CA LYS A 83 20.26 7.58 -5.70
C LYS A 83 20.71 8.08 -4.32
N GLU A 84 20.04 9.10 -3.76
CA GLU A 84 20.33 9.57 -2.39
C GLU A 84 20.15 8.46 -1.33
N LEU A 85 19.45 7.39 -1.66
CA LEU A 85 19.24 6.29 -0.74
C LEU A 85 20.50 5.46 -0.50
N LEU A 86 21.47 5.43 -1.42
CA LEU A 86 22.74 4.75 -1.19
C LEU A 86 23.45 5.32 0.03
N ASP A 87 23.55 6.64 0.11
CA ASP A 87 24.16 7.32 1.26
C ASP A 87 23.36 7.05 2.54
N TYR A 88 22.03 6.98 2.40
CA TYR A 88 21.17 6.68 3.53
C TYR A 88 21.36 5.25 4.06
N PHE A 89 21.56 4.26 3.17
CA PHE A 89 21.91 2.90 3.57
C PHE A 89 23.26 2.82 4.28
N ILE A 90 24.27 3.51 3.74
CA ILE A 90 25.61 3.60 4.37
C ILE A 90 25.49 4.23 5.77
N ASP A 91 24.75 5.32 5.90
CA ASP A 91 24.51 6.00 7.18
C ASP A 91 23.79 5.11 8.21
N LEU A 92 22.96 4.17 7.73
CA LEU A 92 22.31 3.17 8.58
C LEU A 92 23.21 1.96 8.91
N GLY A 93 24.42 1.90 8.34
CA GLY A 93 25.30 0.74 8.45
C GLY A 93 24.71 -0.51 7.80
N LEU A 94 24.03 -0.32 6.64
CA LEU A 94 23.44 -1.38 5.84
C LEU A 94 24.22 -1.51 4.53
N GLU A 95 24.45 -2.75 4.10
CA GLU A 95 25.13 -3.06 2.84
C GLU A 95 24.15 -3.78 1.90
N LEU A 96 24.07 -3.30 0.66
CA LEU A 96 23.31 -3.97 -0.41
C LEU A 96 24.05 -5.22 -0.86
N ASP A 97 23.29 -6.21 -1.30
CA ASP A 97 23.83 -7.42 -1.89
C ASP A 97 24.71 -7.07 -3.11
N ARG A 98 25.86 -7.73 -3.23
CA ARG A 98 26.83 -7.51 -4.29
C ARG A 98 27.14 -8.79 -5.04
N ASN A 99 27.53 -8.63 -6.30
CA ASN A 99 28.14 -9.64 -7.13
C ASN A 99 29.51 -9.12 -7.66
N GLU A 100 30.11 -9.81 -8.60
CA GLU A 100 31.41 -9.42 -9.19
C GLU A 100 31.35 -8.08 -9.95
N GLU A 101 30.16 -7.70 -10.45
CA GLU A 101 29.92 -6.46 -11.21
C GLU A 101 29.52 -5.26 -10.33
N GLY A 102 29.30 -5.46 -9.04
CA GLY A 102 28.91 -4.37 -8.12
C GLY A 102 27.68 -4.68 -7.28
N VAL A 103 26.67 -3.79 -7.27
CA VAL A 103 25.39 -4.04 -6.60
C VAL A 103 24.62 -5.11 -7.38
N ASN A 104 24.18 -6.16 -6.70
CA ASN A 104 23.38 -7.20 -7.34
C ASN A 104 21.97 -6.69 -7.64
N LEU A 105 21.64 -6.52 -8.91
CA LEU A 105 20.38 -6.00 -9.39
C LEU A 105 19.49 -7.10 -9.97
N LEU A 106 18.22 -7.12 -9.56
CA LEU A 106 17.22 -8.03 -10.09
C LEU A 106 16.31 -7.31 -11.10
N HIS A 107 15.82 -8.05 -12.10
CA HIS A 107 14.92 -7.52 -13.12
C HIS A 107 13.47 -7.52 -12.62
N ALA A 108 12.82 -6.35 -12.63
CA ALA A 108 11.38 -6.25 -12.36
C ALA A 108 10.57 -6.52 -13.63
N LEU A 109 9.40 -7.15 -13.50
CA LEU A 109 8.44 -7.24 -14.59
C LEU A 109 8.04 -5.83 -15.06
N GLY A 110 8.24 -5.56 -16.35
CA GLY A 110 7.93 -4.27 -16.97
C GLY A 110 9.07 -3.24 -16.95
N SER A 111 10.22 -3.52 -16.32
CA SER A 111 11.39 -2.64 -16.43
C SER A 111 12.22 -2.97 -17.67
N THR A 112 12.87 -1.96 -18.24
CA THR A 112 13.76 -2.13 -19.38
C THR A 112 15.06 -2.82 -19.00
N VAL A 113 15.62 -2.49 -17.82
CA VAL A 113 16.87 -3.04 -17.29
C VAL A 113 16.71 -3.50 -15.84
N PRO A 114 17.60 -4.39 -15.33
CA PRO A 114 17.63 -4.76 -13.93
C PRO A 114 17.93 -3.54 -13.04
N ARG A 115 17.10 -3.28 -12.00
CA ARG A 115 17.32 -2.16 -11.08
C ARG A 115 16.83 -2.39 -9.64
N ILE A 116 16.36 -3.61 -9.31
CA ILE A 116 15.94 -3.90 -7.93
C ILE A 116 17.17 -4.32 -7.13
N ALA A 117 17.58 -3.44 -6.20
CA ALA A 117 18.58 -3.72 -5.18
C ALA A 117 17.91 -4.16 -3.87
N GLY A 118 18.66 -4.90 -3.04
CA GLY A 118 18.13 -5.36 -1.75
C GLY A 118 19.20 -5.89 -0.81
N ILE A 119 18.74 -6.43 0.31
CA ILE A 119 19.57 -7.05 1.36
C ILE A 119 18.99 -8.43 1.64
N GLN A 120 19.53 -9.49 1.03
CA GLN A 120 19.16 -10.89 1.27
C GLN A 120 17.64 -11.14 1.31
N ASN A 121 16.88 -10.49 0.39
CA ASN A 121 15.42 -10.48 0.38
C ASN A 121 14.75 -10.00 1.71
N SER A 122 15.47 -9.24 2.52
CA SER A 122 15.04 -8.75 3.84
C SER A 122 15.27 -7.26 4.02
N THR A 123 15.21 -6.48 2.95
CA THR A 123 15.50 -5.04 2.96
C THR A 123 14.63 -4.28 3.96
N GLY A 124 13.32 -4.50 3.93
CA GLY A 124 12.38 -3.86 4.85
C GLY A 124 12.69 -4.15 6.33
N PRO A 125 12.79 -5.43 6.74
CA PRO A 125 13.17 -5.78 8.11
C PRO A 125 14.51 -5.20 8.55
N ALA A 126 15.55 -5.22 7.69
CA ALA A 126 16.86 -4.68 8.00
C ALA A 126 16.79 -3.17 8.27
N MET A 127 16.14 -2.41 7.39
CA MET A 127 15.93 -0.97 7.55
C MET A 127 15.11 -0.64 8.79
N MET A 128 13.95 -1.30 8.97
CA MET A 128 13.09 -1.07 10.13
C MET A 128 13.85 -1.28 11.45
N LYS A 129 14.68 -2.33 11.54
CA LYS A 129 15.49 -2.60 12.73
C LYS A 129 16.47 -1.45 13.00
N ARG A 130 17.26 -1.04 12.02
CA ARG A 130 18.27 0.02 12.18
C ARG A 130 17.64 1.37 12.52
N LEU A 131 16.56 1.73 11.84
CA LEU A 131 15.85 2.98 12.11
C LEU A 131 15.20 3.00 13.51
N GLN A 132 14.57 1.91 13.93
CA GLN A 132 14.01 1.79 15.28
C GLN A 132 15.09 1.86 16.37
N GLU A 133 16.25 1.22 16.16
CA GLU A 133 17.40 1.32 17.06
C GLU A 133 17.92 2.76 17.18
N ARG A 134 17.92 3.52 16.06
CA ARG A 134 18.31 4.93 16.03
C ARG A 134 17.30 5.81 16.77
N LEU A 135 16.02 5.69 16.43
CA LEU A 135 14.94 6.49 17.02
C LEU A 135 14.79 6.29 18.53
N LYS A 136 14.97 5.06 19.04
CA LYS A 136 14.93 4.75 20.48
C LYS A 136 15.96 5.52 21.32
N LYS A 137 17.03 6.03 20.70
CA LYS A 137 18.06 6.83 21.39
C LYS A 137 17.62 8.28 21.64
N SER A 138 16.59 8.75 20.96
CA SER A 138 16.08 10.11 21.08
C SER A 138 14.98 10.22 22.12
N LYS A 139 15.12 11.17 23.06
CA LYS A 139 14.07 11.49 24.04
C LYS A 139 12.87 12.24 23.43
N ARG A 140 13.02 12.76 22.21
CA ARG A 140 11.98 13.49 21.47
C ARG A 140 11.10 12.56 20.63
N TYR A 141 11.39 11.27 20.59
CA TYR A 141 10.61 10.29 19.87
C TYR A 141 9.90 9.34 20.84
N THR A 142 8.60 9.27 20.71
CA THR A 142 7.76 8.33 21.47
C THR A 142 7.00 7.42 20.51
N LYS A 143 7.29 6.12 20.55
CA LYS A 143 6.47 5.11 19.86
C LYS A 143 5.42 4.59 20.83
N VAL A 144 4.16 4.69 20.43
CA VAL A 144 3.03 4.17 21.19
C VAL A 144 2.50 2.93 20.46
N SER A 145 2.65 1.77 21.09
CA SER A 145 2.24 0.46 20.54
C SER A 145 0.81 0.11 20.95
N ASP A 146 0.19 -0.79 20.18
CA ASP A 146 -1.16 -1.32 20.42
C ASP A 146 -2.25 -0.24 20.45
N GLN A 147 -1.98 0.85 19.74
CA GLN A 147 -2.91 1.96 19.59
C GLN A 147 -3.20 2.26 18.13
N ARG A 148 -4.44 2.61 17.83
CA ARG A 148 -4.93 2.86 16.49
C ARG A 148 -5.69 4.18 16.40
N ALA A 149 -5.30 5.06 15.48
CA ALA A 149 -6.12 6.20 15.09
C ALA A 149 -7.30 5.71 14.23
N LEU A 150 -8.49 6.27 14.45
CA LEU A 150 -9.72 5.91 13.76
C LEU A 150 -10.42 7.11 13.12
N GLU A 151 -10.13 8.32 13.59
CA GLU A 151 -10.71 9.57 13.11
C GLU A 151 -9.70 10.71 13.24
N LEU A 152 -9.65 11.63 12.27
CA LEU A 152 -8.84 12.84 12.35
C LEU A 152 -9.65 13.97 13.02
N ILE A 153 -9.05 14.64 13.99
CA ILE A 153 -9.65 15.78 14.68
C ILE A 153 -9.38 17.03 13.85
N ARG A 154 -10.43 17.82 13.59
CA ARG A 154 -10.37 19.06 12.82
C ARG A 154 -10.85 20.25 13.63
N GLU A 155 -10.18 21.39 13.43
CA GLU A 155 -10.60 22.70 13.94
C GLU A 155 -10.33 23.76 12.88
N GLY A 156 -11.28 24.63 12.60
CA GLY A 156 -11.13 25.69 11.59
C GLY A 156 -10.76 25.19 10.19
N GLY A 157 -11.16 23.99 9.80
CA GLY A 157 -10.82 23.38 8.51
C GLY A 157 -9.47 22.66 8.47
N ARG A 158 -8.66 22.77 9.53
CA ARG A 158 -7.33 22.18 9.67
C ARG A 158 -7.40 20.87 10.49
N VAL A 159 -6.55 19.90 10.15
CA VAL A 159 -6.28 18.73 10.99
C VAL A 159 -5.36 19.14 12.13
N ILE A 160 -5.75 18.83 13.37
CA ILE A 160 -5.04 19.18 14.62
C ILE A 160 -4.79 17.96 15.51
N GLY A 161 -4.99 16.75 15.01
CA GLY A 161 -4.78 15.52 15.76
C GLY A 161 -5.63 14.36 15.29
N ALA A 162 -5.73 13.33 16.14
CA ALA A 162 -6.54 12.15 15.88
C ALA A 162 -7.22 11.62 17.15
N LYS A 163 -8.41 11.04 17.00
CA LYS A 163 -9.06 10.19 17.99
C LYS A 163 -8.49 8.79 17.87
N CYS A 164 -7.90 8.32 18.94
CA CYS A 164 -7.20 7.06 19.01
C CYS A 164 -7.90 6.08 19.94
N TYR A 165 -7.75 4.79 19.68
CA TYR A 165 -8.14 3.72 20.57
C TYR A 165 -6.89 3.11 21.20
N ASP A 166 -6.92 2.94 22.50
CA ASP A 166 -5.90 2.25 23.31
C ASP A 166 -6.42 0.86 23.67
N ALA A 167 -5.75 -0.17 23.15
CA ALA A 167 -6.16 -1.56 23.40
C ALA A 167 -5.85 -2.02 24.83
N THR A 168 -4.96 -1.32 25.56
CA THR A 168 -4.62 -1.67 26.95
C THR A 168 -5.68 -1.14 27.92
N GLU A 169 -6.14 0.10 27.68
CA GLU A 169 -7.16 0.75 28.52
C GLU A 169 -8.59 0.45 28.04
N ASP A 170 -8.74 -0.21 26.88
CA ASP A 170 -10.02 -0.44 26.20
C ASP A 170 -10.86 0.84 26.07
N ALA A 171 -10.22 1.91 25.60
CA ALA A 171 -10.83 3.24 25.59
C ALA A 171 -10.31 4.12 24.46
N PHE A 172 -11.11 5.13 24.11
CA PHE A 172 -10.76 6.17 23.15
C PHE A 172 -10.20 7.39 23.85
N TYR A 173 -9.23 8.05 23.19
CA TYR A 173 -8.66 9.29 23.68
C TYR A 173 -8.11 10.13 22.51
N PRO A 174 -8.00 11.47 22.66
CA PRO A 174 -7.43 12.32 21.63
C PRO A 174 -5.90 12.47 21.77
N ILE A 175 -5.21 12.53 20.63
CA ILE A 175 -3.85 13.05 20.51
C ILE A 175 -3.91 14.30 19.63
N TYR A 176 -3.46 15.43 20.17
CA TYR A 176 -3.37 16.70 19.46
C TYR A 176 -1.96 16.93 18.97
N ALA A 177 -1.82 17.48 17.75
CA ALA A 177 -0.54 17.75 17.11
C ALA A 177 -0.61 19.00 16.22
N LYS A 178 0.51 19.70 16.04
CA LYS A 178 0.62 20.82 15.10
C LYS A 178 0.48 20.34 13.65
N THR A 179 0.93 19.12 13.36
CA THR A 179 0.84 18.45 12.04
C THR A 179 0.68 16.95 12.22
N VAL A 180 -0.15 16.33 11.37
CA VAL A 180 -0.36 14.89 11.34
C VAL A 180 0.20 14.31 10.05
N ILE A 181 1.04 13.27 10.15
CA ILE A 181 1.49 12.45 9.02
C ILE A 181 0.68 11.16 9.00
N LEU A 182 -0.03 10.90 7.90
CA LEU A 182 -0.74 9.66 7.65
C LEU A 182 0.14 8.73 6.80
N ALA A 183 0.66 7.66 7.41
CA ALA A 183 1.51 6.64 6.81
C ALA A 183 0.96 5.23 7.07
N THR A 184 -0.36 5.07 6.90
CA THR A 184 -1.14 3.88 7.29
C THR A 184 -1.02 2.71 6.33
N GLY A 185 -0.39 2.90 5.17
CA GLY A 185 -0.37 1.93 4.08
C GLY A 185 -1.71 1.87 3.32
N GLY A 186 -1.87 0.84 2.51
CA GLY A 186 -3.08 0.61 1.72
C GLY A 186 -4.26 0.01 2.50
N PHE A 187 -5.12 -0.73 1.80
CA PHE A 187 -6.33 -1.33 2.38
C PHE A 187 -6.56 -2.81 1.98
N GLY A 188 -5.47 -3.55 1.78
CA GLY A 188 -5.52 -4.95 1.30
C GLY A 188 -6.34 -5.92 2.14
N ARG A 189 -6.54 -5.67 3.45
CA ARG A 189 -7.32 -6.54 4.34
C ARG A 189 -8.80 -6.65 3.97
N ILE A 190 -9.37 -5.67 3.27
CA ILE A 190 -10.78 -5.74 2.86
C ILE A 190 -11.02 -6.79 1.76
N PHE A 191 -9.94 -7.27 1.10
CA PHE A 191 -10.00 -8.38 0.15
C PHE A 191 -9.83 -9.72 0.85
N PRO A 192 -10.52 -10.79 0.40
CA PRO A 192 -10.36 -12.12 0.99
C PRO A 192 -9.03 -12.76 0.59
N GLU A 193 -8.62 -12.62 -0.66
CA GLU A 193 -7.32 -13.04 -1.18
C GLU A 193 -6.39 -11.85 -1.24
N SER A 194 -5.43 -11.79 -0.31
CA SER A 194 -4.49 -10.67 -0.20
C SER A 194 -3.12 -11.15 0.24
N THR A 195 -2.08 -10.55 -0.33
CA THR A 195 -0.70 -10.74 0.11
C THR A 195 -0.33 -9.80 1.26
N ASN A 196 -1.25 -8.91 1.67
CA ASN A 196 -1.02 -7.93 2.72
C ASN A 196 -1.24 -8.48 4.12
N SER A 197 -0.69 -7.79 5.10
CA SER A 197 -0.91 -8.06 6.52
C SER A 197 -2.35 -7.76 6.94
N GLN A 198 -2.85 -8.51 7.94
CA GLN A 198 -4.20 -8.37 8.48
C GLN A 198 -4.46 -7.04 9.21
N ASP A 199 -3.43 -6.26 9.49
CA ASP A 199 -3.52 -4.95 10.14
C ASP A 199 -3.72 -3.79 9.15
N ILE A 200 -3.59 -4.02 7.82
CA ILE A 200 -3.76 -3.01 6.77
C ILE A 200 -5.21 -2.95 6.30
N GLY A 201 -6.02 -2.11 6.92
CA GLY A 201 -7.43 -1.87 6.56
C GLY A 201 -7.68 -0.49 5.99
N GLY A 202 -8.96 -0.17 5.76
CA GLY A 202 -9.40 1.09 5.17
C GLY A 202 -9.28 2.33 6.06
N ASP A 203 -8.74 2.22 7.28
CA ASP A 203 -8.76 3.30 8.27
C ASP A 203 -8.13 4.61 7.73
N GLY A 204 -6.99 4.54 7.03
CA GLY A 204 -6.29 5.71 6.51
C GLY A 204 -7.11 6.46 5.46
N MET A 205 -7.67 5.73 4.49
CA MET A 205 -8.49 6.29 3.42
C MET A 205 -9.77 6.92 3.97
N ALA A 206 -10.46 6.19 4.87
CA ALA A 206 -11.67 6.67 5.50
C ALA A 206 -11.41 7.93 6.33
N MET A 207 -10.36 7.94 7.16
CA MET A 207 -9.97 9.11 7.97
C MET A 207 -9.69 10.34 7.10
N ALA A 208 -8.90 10.19 6.04
CA ALA A 208 -8.57 11.29 5.14
C ALA A 208 -9.81 11.81 4.41
N TYR A 209 -10.63 10.92 3.85
CA TYR A 209 -11.88 11.27 3.18
C TYR A 209 -12.86 12.00 4.12
N LEU A 210 -13.06 11.49 5.33
CA LEU A 210 -13.94 12.11 6.35
C LEU A 210 -13.40 13.47 6.81
N ALA A 211 -12.08 13.64 6.81
CA ALA A 211 -11.44 14.92 7.06
C ALA A 211 -11.56 15.91 5.86
N GLY A 212 -12.09 15.48 4.73
CA GLY A 212 -12.34 16.30 3.53
C GLY A 212 -11.19 16.29 2.53
N ALA A 213 -10.22 15.40 2.68
CA ALA A 213 -9.16 15.21 1.67
C ALA A 213 -9.72 14.55 0.41
N THR A 214 -9.17 14.93 -0.75
CA THR A 214 -9.47 14.29 -2.02
C THR A 214 -8.76 12.94 -2.09
N LEU A 215 -9.48 11.89 -2.50
CA LEU A 215 -8.92 10.60 -2.88
C LEU A 215 -8.82 10.53 -4.39
N THR A 216 -7.79 9.86 -4.91
CA THR A 216 -7.55 9.70 -6.36
C THR A 216 -7.22 8.27 -6.72
N ASP A 217 -7.67 7.84 -7.90
CA ASP A 217 -7.29 6.57 -8.53
C ASP A 217 -7.59 5.32 -7.68
N MET A 218 -8.62 5.38 -6.84
CA MET A 218 -8.99 4.32 -5.90
C MET A 218 -9.35 2.99 -6.57
N GLU A 219 -9.71 3.01 -7.85
CA GLU A 219 -10.01 1.81 -8.66
C GLU A 219 -8.77 0.97 -9.00
N PHE A 220 -7.56 1.53 -8.90
CA PHE A 220 -6.34 0.84 -9.28
C PHE A 220 -5.81 -0.03 -8.14
N ILE A 221 -6.23 -1.29 -8.14
CA ILE A 221 -5.77 -2.34 -7.22
C ILE A 221 -4.89 -3.31 -8.01
N GLN A 222 -3.59 -3.33 -7.73
CA GLN A 222 -2.67 -4.29 -8.34
C GLN A 222 -2.79 -5.65 -7.64
N PHE A 223 -2.96 -6.70 -8.44
CA PHE A 223 -2.94 -8.07 -7.97
C PHE A 223 -1.54 -8.67 -8.14
N GLU A 224 -1.04 -9.38 -7.13
CA GLU A 224 0.12 -10.26 -7.25
C GLU A 224 -0.30 -11.50 -8.01
N PRO A 225 0.24 -11.75 -9.21
CA PRO A 225 -0.19 -12.89 -10.03
C PRO A 225 0.16 -14.23 -9.40
N SER A 226 1.25 -14.31 -8.63
CA SER A 226 1.86 -15.52 -8.09
C SER A 226 1.69 -15.66 -6.57
N ALA A 227 0.50 -15.34 -6.04
CA ALA A 227 0.20 -15.61 -4.64
C ALA A 227 -0.11 -17.10 -4.44
N ALA A 228 0.53 -17.73 -3.47
CA ALA A 228 0.32 -19.14 -3.14
C ALA A 228 -1.16 -19.41 -2.75
N VAL A 229 -1.74 -20.46 -3.29
CA VAL A 229 -3.06 -20.95 -2.89
C VAL A 229 -2.93 -22.11 -1.91
N TRP A 230 -1.96 -22.98 -2.13
CA TRP A 230 -1.72 -24.17 -1.35
C TRP A 230 -0.22 -24.41 -1.11
N PRO A 231 0.20 -25.01 0.01
CA PRO A 231 -0.62 -25.44 1.16
C PRO A 231 -1.06 -24.28 2.06
N PRO A 232 -2.01 -24.49 3.01
CA PRO A 232 -2.59 -23.42 3.84
C PRO A 232 -1.56 -22.59 4.61
N GLN A 233 -0.43 -23.16 5.01
CA GLN A 233 0.65 -22.50 5.75
C GLN A 233 1.34 -21.37 4.95
N VAL A 234 1.26 -21.44 3.63
CA VAL A 234 1.85 -20.45 2.71
C VAL A 234 0.80 -19.70 1.90
N ALA A 235 -0.48 -20.03 2.03
CA ALA A 235 -1.56 -19.37 1.31
C ALA A 235 -1.53 -17.85 1.53
N GLY A 236 -1.73 -17.09 0.45
CA GLY A 236 -1.63 -15.63 0.43
C GLY A 236 -0.19 -15.08 0.39
N LYS A 237 0.85 -15.91 0.49
CA LYS A 237 2.24 -15.43 0.39
C LYS A 237 2.70 -15.42 -1.07
N GLY A 238 3.24 -14.28 -1.52
CA GLY A 238 3.76 -14.17 -2.89
C GLY A 238 4.99 -15.04 -3.12
N ILE A 239 5.09 -15.54 -4.35
CA ILE A 239 6.31 -16.09 -4.94
C ILE A 239 6.85 -15.02 -5.88
N VAL A 240 8.16 -14.72 -5.83
CA VAL A 240 8.70 -13.61 -6.60
C VAL A 240 8.62 -13.88 -8.11
N THR A 241 8.05 -12.93 -8.82
CA THR A 241 7.83 -13.03 -10.27
C THR A 241 9.11 -12.92 -11.10
N THR A 242 10.24 -12.49 -10.51
CA THR A 242 11.55 -12.52 -11.18
C THR A 242 11.97 -13.94 -11.61
N MET A 243 11.45 -14.99 -10.97
CA MET A 243 11.71 -16.39 -11.36
C MET A 243 11.28 -16.71 -12.80
N PHE A 244 10.38 -15.93 -13.40
CA PHE A 244 9.98 -16.13 -14.79
C PHE A 244 11.10 -15.81 -15.79
N TYR A 245 11.99 -14.87 -15.45
CA TYR A 245 13.20 -14.62 -16.24
C TYR A 245 14.24 -15.74 -16.10
N ASP A 246 14.16 -16.55 -15.05
CA ASP A 246 15.07 -17.65 -14.73
C ASP A 246 14.48 -19.04 -15.05
N GLY A 247 13.39 -19.09 -15.85
CA GLY A 247 12.83 -20.33 -16.41
C GLY A 247 11.62 -20.92 -15.70
N ALA A 248 11.05 -20.24 -14.70
CA ALA A 248 9.74 -20.62 -14.18
C ALA A 248 8.65 -20.37 -15.24
N VAL A 249 7.59 -21.19 -15.26
CA VAL A 249 6.48 -21.06 -16.19
C VAL A 249 5.13 -21.29 -15.50
N LEU A 250 4.06 -20.81 -16.14
CA LEU A 250 2.69 -21.00 -15.70
C LEU A 250 2.01 -22.09 -16.52
N ARG A 251 1.31 -22.99 -15.80
CA ARG A 251 0.53 -24.06 -16.45
C ARG A 251 -0.90 -24.04 -16.01
N GLY A 252 -1.80 -24.27 -16.96
CA GLY A 252 -3.23 -24.44 -16.72
C GLY A 252 -3.54 -25.72 -15.93
N LYS A 253 -4.82 -25.93 -15.67
CA LYS A 253 -5.31 -27.08 -14.90
C LYS A 253 -4.78 -28.43 -15.40
N ASN A 254 -4.64 -28.58 -16.73
CA ASN A 254 -4.25 -29.82 -17.37
C ASN A 254 -2.74 -29.92 -17.64
N GLY A 255 -1.94 -28.92 -17.21
CA GLY A 255 -0.48 -28.90 -17.32
C GLY A 255 0.09 -28.19 -18.57
N GLU A 256 -0.74 -27.66 -19.47
CA GLU A 256 -0.33 -26.86 -20.62
C GLU A 256 0.23 -25.48 -20.21
N ARG A 257 1.25 -25.02 -20.91
CA ARG A 257 1.82 -23.67 -20.73
C ARG A 257 0.98 -22.66 -21.50
N PHE A 258 0.01 -22.02 -20.83
CA PHE A 258 -0.99 -21.18 -21.48
C PHE A 258 -0.53 -19.75 -21.79
N MET A 259 0.51 -19.22 -21.12
CA MET A 259 0.90 -17.81 -21.30
C MET A 259 1.33 -17.45 -22.71
N LEU A 260 1.84 -18.41 -23.48
CA LEU A 260 2.21 -18.22 -24.90
C LEU A 260 0.99 -17.98 -25.80
N ASP A 261 -0.21 -18.38 -25.40
CA ASP A 261 -1.47 -18.08 -26.12
C ASP A 261 -1.90 -16.62 -25.95
N TYR A 262 -1.37 -15.92 -24.93
CA TYR A 262 -1.69 -14.54 -24.59
C TYR A 262 -0.58 -13.55 -24.98
N SER A 263 0.68 -13.96 -24.95
CA SER A 263 1.82 -13.10 -25.24
C SER A 263 3.03 -13.91 -25.74
N GLU A 264 3.70 -13.39 -26.79
CA GLU A 264 4.97 -13.94 -27.27
C GLU A 264 6.09 -13.89 -26.20
N ALA A 265 6.01 -12.92 -25.27
CA ALA A 265 6.92 -12.82 -24.12
C ALA A 265 6.64 -13.86 -23.03
N GLY A 266 5.59 -14.68 -23.19
CA GLY A 266 5.17 -15.67 -22.20
C GLY A 266 4.88 -15.01 -20.84
N GLU A 267 5.52 -15.52 -19.80
CA GLU A 267 5.34 -15.06 -18.42
C GLU A 267 6.03 -13.72 -18.12
N CYS A 268 6.93 -13.23 -19.00
CA CYS A 268 7.70 -12.00 -18.79
C CYS A 268 6.90 -10.73 -19.18
N VAL A 269 5.65 -10.65 -18.77
CA VAL A 269 4.74 -9.51 -18.98
C VAL A 269 4.48 -8.76 -17.66
N PRO A 270 4.01 -7.49 -17.70
CA PRO A 270 3.63 -6.75 -16.50
C PRO A 270 2.62 -7.51 -15.61
N LYS A 271 2.62 -7.23 -14.31
CA LYS A 271 1.80 -7.96 -13.31
C LYS A 271 0.30 -7.91 -13.58
N ASP A 272 -0.20 -6.78 -14.03
CA ASP A 272 -1.61 -6.59 -14.39
C ASP A 272 -2.01 -7.50 -15.58
N VAL A 273 -1.18 -7.55 -16.63
CA VAL A 273 -1.38 -8.45 -17.78
C VAL A 273 -1.33 -9.90 -17.33
N GLN A 274 -0.32 -10.27 -16.55
CA GLN A 274 -0.16 -11.64 -16.06
C GLN A 274 -1.33 -12.09 -15.18
N SER A 275 -1.78 -11.22 -14.24
CA SER A 275 -2.93 -11.48 -13.37
C SER A 275 -4.21 -11.67 -14.19
N LYS A 276 -4.40 -10.85 -15.24
CA LYS A 276 -5.53 -10.98 -16.16
C LYS A 276 -5.49 -12.31 -16.91
N CYS A 277 -4.35 -12.69 -17.49
CA CYS A 277 -4.19 -13.95 -18.22
C CYS A 277 -4.48 -15.17 -17.32
N ILE A 278 -3.95 -15.18 -16.08
CA ILE A 278 -4.22 -16.23 -15.10
C ILE A 278 -5.71 -16.29 -14.79
N TYR A 279 -6.34 -15.16 -14.54
CA TYR A 279 -7.77 -15.11 -14.19
C TYR A 279 -8.65 -15.55 -15.36
N ASP A 280 -8.33 -15.16 -16.60
CA ASP A 280 -9.00 -15.60 -17.82
C ASP A 280 -8.83 -17.12 -18.01
N GLU A 281 -7.62 -17.65 -17.81
CA GLU A 281 -7.35 -19.08 -17.92
C GLU A 281 -8.17 -19.89 -16.90
N MET A 282 -8.20 -19.44 -15.64
CA MET A 282 -9.01 -20.08 -14.59
C MET A 282 -10.52 -20.11 -14.94
N ARG A 283 -11.02 -19.05 -15.60
CA ARG A 283 -12.42 -18.99 -16.05
C ARG A 283 -12.69 -19.89 -17.26
N LYS A 284 -11.72 -20.02 -18.17
CA LYS A 284 -11.85 -20.73 -19.44
C LYS A 284 -11.70 -22.25 -19.29
N THR A 285 -10.68 -22.70 -18.56
CA THR A 285 -10.33 -24.11 -18.44
C THR A 285 -10.65 -24.72 -17.07
N GLY A 286 -10.94 -23.87 -16.09
CA GLY A 286 -11.13 -24.25 -14.69
C GLY A 286 -9.84 -24.12 -13.90
N THR A 287 -9.90 -24.44 -12.61
CA THR A 287 -8.81 -24.29 -11.66
C THR A 287 -8.15 -25.61 -11.30
N THR A 288 -6.93 -25.54 -10.76
CA THR A 288 -6.26 -26.62 -10.02
C THR A 288 -7.10 -27.03 -8.78
N PRO A 289 -6.78 -28.13 -8.09
CA PRO A 289 -7.60 -28.65 -6.98
C PRO A 289 -7.93 -27.63 -5.88
N HIS A 290 -7.05 -26.67 -5.61
CA HIS A 290 -7.26 -25.67 -4.54
C HIS A 290 -7.61 -24.27 -5.07
N GLY A 291 -7.89 -24.13 -6.37
CA GLY A 291 -8.48 -22.90 -6.92
C GLY A 291 -7.49 -21.94 -7.61
N GLY A 292 -6.42 -22.45 -8.22
CA GLY A 292 -5.41 -21.65 -8.92
C GLY A 292 -5.00 -22.19 -10.28
N VAL A 293 -3.78 -21.82 -10.69
CA VAL A 293 -2.99 -22.39 -11.79
C VAL A 293 -1.67 -22.93 -11.23
N TRP A 294 -0.94 -23.73 -12.02
CA TRP A 294 0.34 -24.26 -11.61
C TRP A 294 1.47 -23.27 -11.87
N PHE A 295 2.28 -23.00 -10.86
CA PHE A 295 3.57 -22.32 -10.95
C PHE A 295 4.66 -23.39 -10.97
N ASP A 296 5.29 -23.60 -12.12
CA ASP A 296 6.33 -24.60 -12.34
C ASP A 296 7.72 -23.95 -12.39
N ALA A 297 8.46 -24.08 -11.30
CA ALA A 297 9.84 -23.56 -11.17
C ALA A 297 10.90 -24.68 -11.29
N THR A 298 10.53 -25.87 -11.77
CA THR A 298 11.44 -27.04 -11.87
C THR A 298 12.61 -26.85 -12.83
N LYS A 299 12.58 -25.82 -13.67
CA LYS A 299 13.65 -25.46 -14.60
C LYS A 299 14.57 -24.34 -14.10
N VAL A 300 14.28 -23.75 -12.96
CA VAL A 300 15.16 -22.76 -12.31
C VAL A 300 16.44 -23.44 -11.86
N SER A 301 17.59 -22.81 -12.13
CA SER A 301 18.90 -23.40 -11.83
C SER A 301 19.17 -23.55 -10.33
N GLU A 302 19.98 -24.55 -9.96
CA GLU A 302 20.36 -24.80 -8.56
C GLU A 302 21.10 -23.60 -7.95
N GLU A 303 21.90 -22.89 -8.75
CA GLU A 303 22.59 -21.66 -8.32
C GLU A 303 21.60 -20.59 -7.83
N LYS A 304 20.52 -20.36 -8.58
CA LYS A 304 19.47 -19.41 -8.20
C LYS A 304 18.73 -19.84 -6.94
N TRP A 305 18.52 -21.15 -6.76
CA TRP A 305 17.91 -21.70 -5.54
C TRP A 305 18.80 -21.57 -4.31
N GLN A 306 20.12 -21.65 -4.47
CA GLN A 306 21.07 -21.40 -3.38
C GLN A 306 21.23 -19.91 -3.05
N GLY A 307 20.95 -19.03 -4.03
CA GLY A 307 21.02 -17.58 -3.91
C GLY A 307 19.68 -16.91 -3.61
N ALA A 308 19.23 -16.08 -4.54
CA ALA A 308 18.08 -15.18 -4.40
C ALA A 308 16.75 -15.89 -4.06
N TYR A 309 16.58 -17.14 -4.46
CA TYR A 309 15.32 -17.86 -4.30
C TYR A 309 15.28 -18.81 -3.09
N ASN A 310 16.37 -18.88 -2.33
CA ASN A 310 16.48 -19.75 -1.14
C ASN A 310 15.36 -19.53 -0.11
N PRO A 311 14.92 -18.30 0.20
CA PRO A 311 13.83 -18.07 1.15
C PRO A 311 12.50 -18.71 0.71
N TYR A 312 12.20 -18.70 -0.59
CA TYR A 312 10.99 -19.33 -1.16
C TYR A 312 11.08 -20.84 -1.10
N LEU A 313 12.23 -21.41 -1.48
CA LEU A 313 12.48 -22.85 -1.38
C LEU A 313 12.32 -23.35 0.07
N ARG A 314 12.97 -22.69 1.04
CA ARG A 314 12.86 -23.06 2.46
C ARG A 314 11.42 -23.01 2.98
N ARG A 315 10.66 -22.00 2.55
CA ARG A 315 9.25 -21.84 2.92
C ARG A 315 8.41 -23.04 2.51
N TYR A 316 8.61 -23.54 1.28
CA TYR A 316 7.87 -24.70 0.78
C TYR A 316 8.42 -26.03 1.30
N LEU A 317 9.75 -26.17 1.45
CA LEU A 317 10.35 -27.35 2.10
C LEU A 317 9.83 -27.55 3.52
N ALA A 318 9.60 -26.46 4.27
CA ALA A 318 8.98 -26.54 5.59
C ALA A 318 7.54 -27.10 5.57
N CYS A 319 6.90 -27.11 4.40
CA CYS A 319 5.59 -27.72 4.17
C CYS A 319 5.69 -29.08 3.47
N GLY A 320 6.90 -29.61 3.26
CA GLY A 320 7.12 -30.91 2.59
C GLY A 320 7.11 -30.85 1.07
N ILE A 321 7.14 -29.65 0.46
CA ILE A 321 7.11 -29.43 -0.99
C ILE A 321 8.47 -28.93 -1.47
N ASP A 322 9.03 -29.54 -2.51
CA ASP A 322 10.30 -29.12 -3.14
C ASP A 322 10.02 -28.46 -4.50
N LEU A 323 10.06 -27.12 -4.53
CA LEU A 323 9.83 -26.31 -5.75
C LEU A 323 10.74 -26.67 -6.94
N ARG A 324 11.86 -27.35 -6.69
CA ARG A 324 12.78 -27.83 -7.73
C ARG A 324 12.26 -29.09 -8.44
N LYS A 325 11.28 -29.78 -7.85
CA LYS A 325 10.80 -31.11 -8.29
C LYS A 325 9.35 -31.11 -8.73
N GLU A 326 8.55 -30.22 -8.17
CA GLU A 326 7.11 -30.20 -8.40
C GLU A 326 6.56 -28.78 -8.47
N PRO A 327 5.51 -28.53 -9.28
CA PRO A 327 4.84 -27.24 -9.35
C PRO A 327 3.96 -27.02 -8.12
N VAL A 328 3.64 -25.75 -7.85
CA VAL A 328 2.73 -25.34 -6.76
C VAL A 328 1.57 -24.51 -7.29
N GLU A 329 0.50 -24.42 -6.52
CA GLU A 329 -0.70 -23.71 -6.92
C GLU A 329 -0.63 -22.23 -6.53
N ILE A 330 -0.90 -21.36 -7.51
CA ILE A 330 -0.96 -19.91 -7.32
C ILE A 330 -2.24 -19.33 -7.94
N ALA A 331 -2.66 -18.17 -7.43
CA ALA A 331 -3.70 -17.36 -8.03
C ALA A 331 -3.45 -15.87 -7.79
N PRO A 332 -4.05 -14.96 -8.58
CA PRO A 332 -3.97 -13.54 -8.31
C PRO A 332 -4.58 -13.17 -6.95
N ALA A 333 -3.87 -12.36 -6.17
CA ALA A 333 -4.34 -11.84 -4.88
C ALA A 333 -4.07 -10.33 -4.78
N ALA A 334 -4.96 -9.58 -4.12
CA ALA A 334 -4.78 -8.14 -3.92
C ALA A 334 -3.45 -7.85 -3.22
N HIS A 335 -2.65 -6.97 -3.79
CA HIS A 335 -1.26 -6.78 -3.39
C HIS A 335 -0.91 -5.34 -3.05
N THR A 336 -1.17 -4.39 -3.93
CA THR A 336 -0.86 -2.98 -3.74
C THR A 336 -2.03 -2.12 -4.20
N THR A 337 -2.38 -1.13 -3.39
CA THR A 337 -3.31 -0.08 -3.78
C THR A 337 -2.51 1.04 -4.44
N CYS A 338 -2.77 1.32 -5.75
CA CYS A 338 -2.07 2.37 -6.49
C CYS A 338 -2.72 3.73 -6.29
N GLY A 339 -4.00 3.75 -5.94
CA GLY A 339 -4.74 4.93 -5.52
C GLY A 339 -4.67 5.19 -4.03
N GLY A 340 -5.13 6.35 -3.60
CA GLY A 340 -5.10 6.78 -2.21
C GLY A 340 -5.44 8.25 -2.05
N VAL A 341 -4.94 8.87 -0.98
CA VAL A 341 -5.10 10.29 -0.73
C VAL A 341 -4.27 11.08 -1.74
N LYS A 342 -4.90 12.04 -2.43
CA LYS A 342 -4.22 12.92 -3.38
C LYS A 342 -3.21 13.79 -2.65
N ILE A 343 -1.96 13.80 -3.14
CA ILE A 343 -0.86 14.61 -2.63
C ILE A 343 -0.19 15.42 -3.76
N ASP A 344 0.53 16.45 -3.37
CA ASP A 344 1.52 17.09 -4.24
C ASP A 344 2.92 16.46 -4.08
N GLU A 345 3.91 16.96 -4.82
CA GLU A 345 5.30 16.50 -4.78
C GLU A 345 6.02 16.69 -3.44
N ASN A 346 5.38 17.37 -2.49
CA ASN A 346 5.84 17.57 -1.11
C ASN A 346 5.03 16.80 -0.08
N CYS A 347 4.19 15.85 -0.51
CA CYS A 347 3.28 15.06 0.36
C CYS A 347 2.15 15.88 1.01
N LEU A 348 1.90 17.13 0.58
CA LEU A 348 0.81 17.94 1.09
C LEU A 348 -0.53 17.49 0.47
N THR A 349 -1.57 17.46 1.30
CA THR A 349 -2.95 17.26 0.86
C THR A 349 -3.66 18.60 0.68
N ASP A 350 -4.89 18.56 0.16
CA ASP A 350 -5.79 19.72 0.11
C ASP A 350 -6.44 20.05 1.47
N VAL A 351 -6.06 19.35 2.55
CA VAL A 351 -6.48 19.62 3.93
C VAL A 351 -5.30 20.11 4.76
N PRO A 352 -5.30 21.37 5.22
CA PRO A 352 -4.21 21.90 6.03
C PRO A 352 -3.95 21.04 7.27
N GLY A 353 -2.68 20.88 7.64
CA GLY A 353 -2.27 20.09 8.80
C GLY A 353 -2.22 18.57 8.58
N LEU A 354 -2.58 18.10 7.39
CA LEU A 354 -2.51 16.70 7.00
C LEU A 354 -1.47 16.49 5.90
N ILE A 355 -0.45 15.69 6.20
CA ILE A 355 0.56 15.19 5.26
C ILE A 355 0.31 13.70 5.08
N VAL A 356 0.42 13.19 3.85
CA VAL A 356 0.20 11.77 3.55
C VAL A 356 1.36 11.24 2.72
N CYS A 357 1.84 10.03 3.03
CA CYS A 357 2.97 9.43 2.32
C CYS A 357 2.95 7.90 2.33
N GLY A 358 3.69 7.29 1.40
CA GLY A 358 3.71 5.86 1.14
C GLY A 358 2.39 5.38 0.54
N GLU A 359 2.10 4.10 0.60
CA GLU A 359 0.93 3.48 -0.04
C GLU A 359 -0.43 4.08 0.39
N ALA A 360 -0.46 4.97 1.39
CA ALA A 360 -1.64 5.76 1.73
C ALA A 360 -1.90 6.90 0.74
N ALA A 361 -0.90 7.30 -0.03
CA ALA A 361 -0.98 8.35 -1.05
C ALA A 361 -1.32 7.77 -2.42
N GLY A 362 -2.14 8.50 -3.19
CA GLY A 362 -2.49 8.15 -4.57
C GLY A 362 -1.79 9.04 -5.60
N GLY A 363 -1.86 8.62 -6.86
CA GLY A 363 -1.35 9.37 -8.00
C GLY A 363 0.07 9.01 -8.44
N LEU A 364 0.88 8.35 -7.61
CA LEU A 364 2.26 8.01 -7.95
C LEU A 364 2.37 6.87 -8.97
N HIS A 365 1.61 5.81 -8.77
CA HIS A 365 1.79 4.56 -9.52
C HIS A 365 0.90 4.44 -10.77
N GLY A 366 -0.04 5.36 -10.96
CA GLY A 366 -0.99 5.27 -12.05
C GLY A 366 -1.76 3.95 -12.06
N ALA A 367 -2.01 3.42 -13.25
CA ALA A 367 -2.84 2.23 -13.40
C ALA A 367 -2.15 0.89 -13.08
N ASN A 368 -0.82 0.88 -12.90
CA ASN A 368 -0.06 -0.31 -12.53
C ASN A 368 1.32 0.07 -12.01
N ARG A 369 1.71 -0.45 -10.86
CA ARG A 369 2.97 -0.14 -10.19
C ARG A 369 4.13 -0.99 -10.73
N LEU A 370 5.23 -0.35 -11.13
CA LEU A 370 6.48 -1.04 -11.45
C LEU A 370 7.03 -1.77 -10.22
N GLY A 371 7.50 -3.02 -10.42
CA GLY A 371 8.12 -3.81 -9.34
C GLY A 371 9.29 -3.07 -8.69
N GLY A 372 9.39 -3.10 -7.36
CA GLY A 372 10.43 -2.38 -6.60
C GLY A 372 10.08 -0.94 -6.21
N ASN A 373 9.19 -0.25 -6.95
CA ASN A 373 8.83 1.14 -6.66
C ASN A 373 8.14 1.32 -5.31
N ALA A 374 7.35 0.35 -4.82
CA ALA A 374 6.72 0.46 -3.49
C ALA A 374 7.76 0.54 -2.35
N GLY A 375 8.84 -0.26 -2.44
CA GLY A 375 9.95 -0.16 -1.48
C GLY A 375 10.64 1.21 -1.54
N LEU A 376 10.94 1.68 -2.76
CA LEU A 376 11.55 2.99 -2.99
C LEU A 376 10.66 4.14 -2.46
N GLU A 377 9.37 4.10 -2.76
CA GLU A 377 8.39 5.09 -2.32
C GLU A 377 8.42 5.29 -0.80
N THR A 378 8.47 4.20 -0.02
CA THR A 378 8.47 4.30 1.44
C THR A 378 9.64 5.13 1.97
N MET A 379 10.76 5.10 1.29
CA MET A 379 11.98 5.81 1.69
C MET A 379 12.01 7.24 1.17
N VAL A 380 11.80 7.43 -0.13
CA VAL A 380 11.84 8.76 -0.76
C VAL A 380 10.76 9.66 -0.18
N PHE A 381 9.49 9.22 -0.22
CA PHE A 381 8.38 10.04 0.28
C PHE A 381 8.32 10.10 1.81
N GLY A 382 8.88 9.12 2.52
CA GLY A 382 9.10 9.24 3.97
C GLY A 382 10.03 10.39 4.32
N LYS A 383 11.18 10.52 3.64
CA LYS A 383 12.11 11.67 3.80
C LYS A 383 11.45 13.00 3.42
N ILE A 384 10.74 13.04 2.27
CA ILE A 384 10.04 14.25 1.82
C ILE A 384 8.98 14.68 2.85
N ALA A 385 8.14 13.76 3.33
CA ALA A 385 7.14 14.04 4.35
C ALA A 385 7.77 14.59 5.64
N GLY A 386 8.90 14.03 6.08
CA GLY A 386 9.65 14.57 7.22
C GLY A 386 10.11 16.00 7.01
N LYS A 387 10.74 16.30 5.86
CA LYS A 387 11.18 17.67 5.48
C LYS A 387 10.00 18.64 5.42
N THR A 388 8.91 18.24 4.76
CA THR A 388 7.70 19.07 4.65
C THR A 388 7.07 19.35 6.01
N THR A 389 7.03 18.35 6.89
CA THR A 389 6.50 18.50 8.25
C THR A 389 7.24 19.58 9.04
N MET A 390 8.56 19.59 8.99
CA MET A 390 9.37 20.62 9.67
C MET A 390 9.05 22.02 9.15
N ALA A 391 8.91 22.18 7.82
CA ALA A 391 8.54 23.45 7.20
C ALA A 391 7.12 23.90 7.58
N GLU A 392 6.15 22.97 7.62
CA GLU A 392 4.76 23.27 7.98
C GLU A 392 4.63 23.65 9.47
N VAL A 393 5.34 22.97 10.38
CA VAL A 393 5.34 23.34 11.80
C VAL A 393 5.92 24.73 11.99
N ALA A 394 7.04 25.06 11.36
CA ALA A 394 7.67 26.38 11.45
C ALA A 394 6.76 27.52 10.93
N LYS A 395 6.03 27.31 9.82
CA LYS A 395 5.03 28.27 9.32
C LYS A 395 3.90 28.51 10.31
N ASN A 396 3.47 27.46 11.02
CA ASN A 396 2.34 27.52 11.94
C ASN A 396 2.67 28.13 13.30
N GLU A 397 3.90 28.02 13.78
CA GLU A 397 4.33 28.71 15.01
C GLU A 397 4.15 30.22 14.89
N THR A 398 4.43 30.78 13.71
CA THR A 398 4.21 32.21 13.44
C THR A 398 2.71 32.60 13.37
N ALA A 399 1.80 31.65 13.13
CA ALA A 399 0.37 31.89 13.05
C ALA A 399 -0.33 31.66 14.41
N LEU A 400 0.11 30.67 15.18
CA LEU A 400 -0.45 30.34 16.50
C LEU A 400 -0.10 31.38 17.58
N ASP A 401 1.09 32.01 17.49
CA ASP A 401 1.44 33.14 18.36
C ASP A 401 0.50 34.35 18.20
N LYS A 402 -0.22 34.44 17.08
CA LYS A 402 -1.21 35.51 16.84
C LYS A 402 -2.64 35.18 17.31
N THR A 403 -2.93 33.90 17.58
CA THR A 403 -4.28 33.43 17.95
C THR A 403 -4.37 32.78 19.33
N ALA A 404 -3.23 32.56 19.99
CA ALA A 404 -3.17 31.93 21.30
C ALA A 404 -3.56 32.90 22.43
N ASN A 405 -4.81 33.28 22.50
CA ASN A 405 -5.44 33.48 23.80
C ASN A 405 -5.65 32.10 24.41
N GLY A 406 -4.69 31.72 25.27
CA GLY A 406 -4.55 30.38 25.83
C GLY A 406 -5.82 29.86 26.48
N GLN A 407 -6.45 28.93 25.88
CA GLN A 407 -7.07 27.86 26.65
C GLN A 407 -5.99 26.80 26.89
N ASN A 408 -5.28 26.94 28.01
CA ASN A 408 -4.56 25.87 28.65
C ASN A 408 -5.57 24.76 28.96
N VAL A 409 -5.70 23.80 28.04
CA VAL A 409 -6.33 22.52 28.38
C VAL A 409 -5.27 21.73 29.16
N SER A 410 -5.01 22.16 30.41
CA SER A 410 -4.39 21.37 31.46
C SER A 410 -5.45 20.38 31.96
N GLY A 411 -5.85 19.43 31.14
CA GLY A 411 -6.78 18.38 31.52
C GLY A 411 -6.09 17.04 31.42
N GLN A 412 -6.34 16.18 32.36
CA GLN A 412 -6.12 14.75 32.23
C GLN A 412 -6.74 14.32 30.90
N THR A 413 -6.04 13.43 30.17
CA THR A 413 -6.58 12.86 28.92
C THR A 413 -7.89 12.16 29.27
N GLU A 414 -9.01 12.69 28.77
CA GLU A 414 -10.32 12.09 29.01
C GLU A 414 -10.44 10.85 28.13
N TYR A 415 -10.48 9.71 28.79
CA TYR A 415 -10.71 8.41 28.16
C TYR A 415 -12.21 8.16 28.06
N ILE A 416 -12.68 7.85 26.85
CA ILE A 416 -14.05 7.42 26.61
C ILE A 416 -14.04 5.89 26.52
N PRO A 417 -14.71 5.18 27.45
CA PRO A 417 -14.75 3.71 27.44
C PRO A 417 -15.23 3.16 26.10
N ASN A 418 -14.65 2.03 25.69
CA ASN A 418 -15.10 1.30 24.53
C ASN A 418 -16.46 0.65 24.80
N ALA A 419 -17.40 0.82 23.87
CA ALA A 419 -18.67 0.11 23.90
C ALA A 419 -18.54 -1.24 23.17
N PRO A 420 -19.17 -2.30 23.64
CA PRO A 420 -19.20 -3.57 22.93
C PRO A 420 -19.95 -3.44 21.59
N ALA A 421 -19.56 -4.25 20.62
CA ALA A 421 -20.31 -4.34 19.37
C ALA A 421 -21.64 -5.10 19.60
N ASP A 422 -22.70 -4.50 19.12
CA ASP A 422 -24.07 -5.05 19.16
C ASP A 422 -24.44 -5.82 17.88
N VAL A 423 -23.45 -6.04 17.01
CA VAL A 423 -23.55 -6.78 15.74
C VAL A 423 -22.39 -7.78 15.59
N ASP A 424 -22.59 -8.82 14.80
CA ASP A 424 -21.53 -9.78 14.49
C ASP A 424 -20.53 -9.21 13.45
N ILE A 425 -19.45 -8.64 13.94
CA ILE A 425 -18.38 -8.05 13.13
C ILE A 425 -17.71 -9.10 12.23
N SER A 426 -17.63 -10.37 12.64
CA SER A 426 -17.05 -11.43 11.82
C SER A 426 -17.92 -11.73 10.60
N ALA A 427 -19.24 -11.76 10.78
CA ALA A 427 -20.20 -11.89 9.68
C ALA A 427 -20.13 -10.69 8.73
N PHE A 428 -20.05 -9.45 9.27
CA PHE A 428 -19.85 -8.25 8.45
C PHE A 428 -18.57 -8.34 7.61
N ARG A 429 -17.46 -8.75 8.20
CA ARG A 429 -16.17 -8.92 7.50
C ARG A 429 -16.26 -9.96 6.39
N ALA A 430 -16.81 -11.13 6.67
CA ALA A 430 -16.99 -12.19 5.67
C ALA A 430 -17.88 -11.71 4.51
N LYS A 431 -18.95 -10.99 4.80
CA LYS A 431 -19.85 -10.40 3.79
C LYS A 431 -19.13 -9.33 2.95
N LEU A 432 -18.35 -8.43 3.59
CA LEU A 432 -17.55 -7.44 2.88
C LEU A 432 -16.53 -8.11 1.94
N GLN A 433 -15.76 -9.08 2.44
CA GLN A 433 -14.77 -9.80 1.64
C GLN A 433 -15.40 -10.50 0.44
N LYS A 434 -16.59 -11.10 0.62
CA LYS A 434 -17.35 -11.66 -0.50
C LYS A 434 -17.72 -10.59 -1.53
N VAL A 435 -18.20 -9.42 -1.10
CA VAL A 435 -18.52 -8.30 -2.01
C VAL A 435 -17.27 -7.85 -2.77
N MET A 436 -16.14 -7.72 -2.09
CA MET A 436 -14.88 -7.31 -2.74
C MET A 436 -14.43 -8.32 -3.80
N ARG A 437 -14.51 -9.63 -3.51
CA ARG A 437 -14.23 -10.71 -4.49
C ARG A 437 -15.15 -10.64 -5.69
N ASP A 438 -16.46 -10.44 -5.46
CA ASP A 438 -17.47 -10.49 -6.52
C ASP A 438 -17.48 -9.20 -7.38
N SER A 439 -17.02 -8.06 -6.84
CA SER A 439 -17.15 -6.74 -7.47
C SER A 439 -15.82 -6.12 -7.90
N LEU A 440 -14.73 -6.32 -7.15
CA LEU A 440 -13.43 -5.68 -7.35
C LEU A 440 -12.29 -6.69 -7.59
N ASN A 441 -12.59 -7.81 -8.24
CA ASN A 441 -11.56 -8.76 -8.67
C ASN A 441 -10.76 -8.20 -9.86
N VAL A 442 -9.87 -9.02 -10.42
CA VAL A 442 -9.02 -8.69 -11.59
C VAL A 442 -9.86 -8.18 -12.76
N ILE A 443 -10.99 -8.87 -13.06
CA ILE A 443 -11.95 -8.44 -14.09
C ILE A 443 -13.26 -8.05 -13.42
N ARG A 444 -13.82 -6.91 -13.82
CA ARG A 444 -14.97 -6.24 -13.20
C ARG A 444 -16.09 -6.01 -14.20
N LYS A 445 -17.32 -5.87 -13.71
CA LYS A 445 -18.51 -5.52 -14.49
C LYS A 445 -19.33 -4.44 -13.80
N LYS A 446 -20.01 -3.61 -14.58
CA LYS A 446 -20.90 -2.55 -14.06
C LYS A 446 -21.91 -3.10 -13.06
N GLU A 447 -22.65 -4.14 -13.44
CA GLU A 447 -23.72 -4.70 -12.60
C GLU A 447 -23.17 -5.26 -11.27
N SER A 448 -21.95 -5.83 -11.26
CA SER A 448 -21.35 -6.32 -10.02
C SER A 448 -20.86 -5.19 -9.12
N LEU A 449 -20.34 -4.10 -9.71
CA LEU A 449 -19.96 -2.88 -8.98
C LEU A 449 -21.18 -2.20 -8.37
N GLU A 450 -22.25 -1.98 -9.14
CA GLU A 450 -23.51 -1.38 -8.66
C GLU A 450 -24.13 -2.20 -7.52
N ARG A 451 -24.19 -3.53 -7.67
CA ARG A 451 -24.67 -4.43 -6.61
C ARG A 451 -23.77 -4.39 -5.37
N GLY A 452 -22.44 -4.31 -5.55
CA GLY A 452 -21.48 -4.17 -4.46
C GLY A 452 -21.67 -2.88 -3.68
N ILE A 453 -21.78 -1.75 -4.37
CA ILE A 453 -22.06 -0.42 -3.79
C ILE A 453 -23.37 -0.46 -2.98
N TYR A 454 -24.45 -0.98 -3.58
CA TYR A 454 -25.72 -1.11 -2.88
C TYR A 454 -25.61 -1.97 -1.62
N THR A 455 -24.91 -3.11 -1.71
CA THR A 455 -24.73 -4.03 -0.57
C THR A 455 -23.94 -3.37 0.55
N VAL A 456 -22.80 -2.73 0.23
CA VAL A 456 -21.95 -2.07 1.24
C VAL A 456 -22.66 -0.87 1.86
N THR A 457 -23.41 -0.09 1.09
CA THR A 457 -24.20 1.03 1.62
C THR A 457 -25.27 0.54 2.61
N ASN A 458 -25.91 -0.59 2.33
CA ASN A 458 -26.86 -1.18 3.29
C ASN A 458 -26.15 -1.73 4.53
N MET A 459 -24.94 -2.32 4.38
CA MET A 459 -24.14 -2.76 5.53
C MET A 459 -23.75 -1.58 6.43
N ILE A 460 -23.41 -0.42 5.86
CA ILE A 460 -23.14 0.81 6.65
C ILE A 460 -24.38 1.22 7.46
N LYS A 461 -25.56 1.19 6.86
CA LYS A 461 -26.82 1.49 7.57
C LYS A 461 -27.11 0.47 8.68
N GLU A 462 -26.92 -0.82 8.39
CA GLU A 462 -27.13 -1.93 9.32
C GLU A 462 -26.14 -1.89 10.49
N LEU A 463 -24.88 -1.45 10.25
CA LEU A 463 -23.87 -1.26 11.29
C LEU A 463 -24.31 -0.22 12.34
N GLY A 464 -25.08 0.78 11.93
CA GLY A 464 -25.61 1.83 12.80
C GLY A 464 -24.54 2.72 13.42
N ASN A 465 -24.78 3.18 14.66
CA ASN A 465 -23.81 4.03 15.34
C ASN A 465 -22.52 3.27 15.66
N TYR A 466 -21.42 3.74 15.13
CA TYR A 466 -20.09 3.15 15.30
C TYR A 466 -19.19 3.93 16.27
N GLN A 467 -19.60 5.14 16.65
CA GLN A 467 -18.82 5.98 17.55
C GLN A 467 -18.66 5.30 18.92
N ASN A 468 -17.46 5.40 19.49
CA ASN A 468 -17.11 4.79 20.77
C ASN A 468 -17.23 3.24 20.83
N CYS A 469 -17.29 2.57 19.67
CA CYS A 469 -17.11 1.12 19.55
C CYS A 469 -15.99 0.83 18.56
N TYR A 470 -14.87 0.33 19.04
CA TYR A 470 -13.66 0.10 18.24
C TYR A 470 -13.91 -0.83 17.04
N GLU A 471 -14.57 -1.95 17.28
CA GLU A 471 -14.84 -2.95 16.24
C GLU A 471 -15.77 -2.41 15.15
N LYS A 472 -16.83 -1.69 15.54
CA LYS A 472 -17.75 -1.05 14.60
C LYS A 472 -17.09 0.09 13.85
N HIS A 473 -16.24 0.90 14.51
CA HIS A 473 -15.55 2.01 13.87
C HIS A 473 -14.59 1.51 12.77
N ARG A 474 -13.82 0.47 13.06
CA ARG A 474 -12.95 -0.17 12.05
C ARG A 474 -13.75 -0.76 10.88
N MET A 475 -14.87 -1.43 11.19
CA MET A 475 -15.75 -1.97 10.15
C MET A 475 -16.35 -0.85 9.29
N TYR A 476 -16.75 0.26 9.89
CA TYR A 476 -17.22 1.43 9.15
C TYR A 476 -16.16 1.98 8.20
N ASN A 477 -14.92 2.13 8.65
CA ASN A 477 -13.81 2.60 7.83
C ASN A 477 -13.52 1.64 6.66
N ASP A 478 -13.55 0.31 6.91
CA ASP A 478 -13.40 -0.70 5.87
C ASP A 478 -14.53 -0.64 4.83
N LEU A 479 -15.78 -0.52 5.27
CA LEU A 479 -16.96 -0.41 4.40
C LEU A 479 -16.95 0.88 3.58
N LEU A 480 -16.61 2.01 4.19
CA LEU A 480 -16.52 3.30 3.52
C LEU A 480 -15.45 3.27 2.42
N THR A 481 -14.25 2.75 2.74
CA THR A 481 -13.16 2.60 1.77
C THR A 481 -13.56 1.68 0.61
N ALA A 482 -14.22 0.55 0.90
CA ALA A 482 -14.73 -0.35 -0.14
C ALA A 482 -15.77 0.33 -1.04
N CYS A 483 -16.69 1.11 -0.47
CA CYS A 483 -17.69 1.87 -1.21
C CYS A 483 -17.01 2.88 -2.15
N ILE A 484 -16.08 3.69 -1.64
CA ILE A 484 -15.31 4.66 -2.42
C ILE A 484 -14.57 3.98 -3.58
N THR A 485 -13.92 2.85 -3.31
CA THR A 485 -13.16 2.09 -4.32
C THR A 485 -14.08 1.57 -5.44
N MET A 486 -15.26 1.04 -5.09
CA MET A 486 -16.23 0.58 -6.09
C MET A 486 -16.86 1.74 -6.87
N VAL A 487 -17.12 2.89 -6.24
CA VAL A 487 -17.61 4.11 -6.92
C VAL A 487 -16.55 4.59 -7.91
N SER A 488 -15.27 4.64 -7.54
CA SER A 488 -14.17 4.98 -8.45
C SER A 488 -14.10 4.02 -9.64
N ALA A 489 -14.22 2.70 -9.37
CA ALA A 489 -14.21 1.66 -10.40
C ALA A 489 -15.43 1.71 -11.33
N LEU A 490 -16.58 2.14 -10.82
CA LEU A 490 -17.79 2.32 -11.63
C LEU A 490 -17.66 3.54 -12.55
N GLU A 491 -17.07 4.63 -12.05
CA GLU A 491 -16.85 5.87 -12.79
C GLU A 491 -15.91 5.67 -13.97
N ARG A 492 -14.84 4.85 -13.82
CA ARG A 492 -13.96 4.48 -14.93
C ARG A 492 -14.59 3.35 -15.74
N SER A 493 -15.15 3.68 -16.90
CA SER A 493 -15.82 2.72 -17.79
C SER A 493 -14.87 2.07 -18.82
N SER A 494 -13.67 2.60 -19.00
CA SER A 494 -12.61 2.02 -19.84
C SER A 494 -11.71 1.05 -19.05
N SER A 495 -11.01 0.17 -19.75
CA SER A 495 -9.97 -0.68 -19.15
C SER A 495 -8.59 -0.05 -19.31
N VAL A 496 -7.82 -0.02 -18.20
CA VAL A 496 -6.41 0.40 -18.20
C VAL A 496 -5.66 -0.25 -17.04
N GLY A 497 -4.52 -0.88 -17.31
CA GLY A 497 -3.68 -1.51 -16.30
C GLY A 497 -4.45 -2.47 -15.39
N CYS A 498 -4.35 -2.27 -14.08
CA CYS A 498 -5.02 -3.08 -13.05
C CYS A 498 -6.56 -2.91 -13.00
N HIS A 499 -7.12 -1.94 -13.71
CA HIS A 499 -8.56 -1.78 -13.84
C HIS A 499 -9.04 -2.39 -15.16
N CYS A 500 -9.50 -3.63 -15.12
CA CYS A 500 -10.02 -4.34 -16.27
C CYS A 500 -11.54 -4.49 -16.16
N ARG A 501 -12.27 -3.95 -17.17
CA ARG A 501 -13.73 -4.05 -17.30
C ARG A 501 -14.08 -5.05 -18.41
N GLU A 502 -14.95 -6.02 -18.12
CA GLU A 502 -15.48 -6.95 -19.14
C GLU A 502 -16.45 -6.24 -20.09
N ASP A 503 -17.11 -5.22 -19.58
CA ASP A 503 -18.05 -4.33 -20.26
C ASP A 503 -17.42 -2.96 -20.62
N ALA A 504 -16.08 -2.93 -20.81
CA ALA A 504 -15.35 -1.72 -21.13
C ALA A 504 -15.87 -1.04 -22.38
N ILE A 505 -15.92 0.29 -22.34
CA ILE A 505 -16.13 1.14 -23.54
C ILE A 505 -14.81 1.86 -23.85
N GLU A 506 -14.60 2.16 -25.14
CA GLU A 506 -13.49 3.01 -25.52
C GLU A 506 -13.73 4.44 -25.04
N GLU A 507 -12.74 5.00 -24.33
CA GLU A 507 -12.74 6.39 -23.89
C GLU A 507 -11.53 7.10 -24.46
N ILE A 508 -11.71 8.36 -24.84
CA ILE A 508 -10.63 9.18 -25.39
C ILE A 508 -9.97 9.96 -24.28
N GLY A 509 -8.63 9.87 -24.23
CA GLY A 509 -7.79 10.63 -23.29
C GLY A 509 -7.49 9.91 -21.97
N THR A 510 -6.55 10.50 -21.23
CA THR A 510 -6.15 10.05 -19.90
C THR A 510 -6.81 10.94 -18.85
N TYR A 511 -7.33 10.33 -17.78
CA TYR A 511 -7.93 11.05 -16.68
C TYR A 511 -7.76 10.29 -15.37
N ARG A 512 -7.81 11.03 -14.25
CA ARG A 512 -7.92 10.47 -12.92
C ARG A 512 -9.35 10.53 -12.44
N VAL A 513 -9.74 9.56 -11.62
CA VAL A 513 -10.99 9.62 -10.86
C VAL A 513 -10.68 10.19 -9.49
N GLU A 514 -11.18 11.39 -9.22
CA GLU A 514 -11.06 12.05 -7.92
C GLU A 514 -12.39 11.98 -7.18
N ILE A 515 -12.32 11.63 -5.89
CA ILE A 515 -13.49 11.53 -5.01
C ILE A 515 -13.27 12.41 -3.78
N LYS A 516 -14.24 13.27 -3.47
CA LYS A 516 -14.21 14.16 -2.31
C LYS A 516 -15.53 14.12 -1.56
N LYS A 517 -15.46 14.29 -0.25
CA LYS A 517 -16.65 14.38 0.58
C LYS A 517 -17.34 15.73 0.40
N ASN A 518 -18.65 15.72 0.14
CA ASN A 518 -19.49 16.89 0.06
C ASN A 518 -20.77 16.67 0.90
N GLY A 519 -20.76 17.15 2.14
CA GLY A 519 -21.84 16.85 3.10
C GLY A 519 -21.92 15.33 3.36
N GLU A 520 -23.06 14.73 3.03
CA GLU A 520 -23.29 13.27 3.11
C GLU A 520 -23.04 12.56 1.78
N CYS A 521 -22.75 13.31 0.70
CA CYS A 521 -22.54 12.79 -0.64
C CYS A 521 -21.06 12.61 -0.95
N MET A 522 -20.79 11.83 -2.00
CA MET A 522 -19.50 11.71 -2.67
C MET A 522 -19.54 12.55 -3.94
N ASP A 523 -18.67 13.56 -4.05
CA ASP A 523 -18.42 14.24 -5.32
C ASP A 523 -17.37 13.45 -6.09
N VAL A 524 -17.73 13.01 -7.28
CA VAL A 524 -16.89 12.21 -8.17
C VAL A 524 -16.56 13.02 -9.41
N HIS A 525 -15.29 13.15 -9.72
CA HIS A 525 -14.82 13.95 -10.85
C HIS A 525 -13.78 13.21 -11.67
N ARG A 526 -13.89 13.35 -13.01
CA ARG A 526 -12.83 12.98 -13.95
C ARG A 526 -11.93 14.19 -14.17
N LYS A 527 -10.66 14.06 -13.82
CA LYS A 527 -9.65 15.12 -14.00
C LYS A 527 -8.67 14.71 -15.09
N PRO A 528 -8.55 15.45 -16.21
CA PRO A 528 -7.50 15.20 -17.20
C PRO A 528 -6.11 15.18 -16.56
N ILE A 529 -5.24 14.29 -17.06
CA ILE A 529 -3.83 14.17 -16.65
C ILE A 529 -2.98 15.04 -17.57
#